data_e3183c8aa943593e0da74600c14f07cc
#
_entry.id   e3183c8aa943593e0da74600c14f07cc
#
_cell.length_a   1.000
_cell.length_b   1.000
_cell.length_c   1.000
_cell.angle_alpha   90.00
_cell.angle_beta   90.00
_cell.angle_gamma   90.00
#
_symmetry.space_group_name_H-M   'P 1'
#
loop_
_entity.id
_entity.type
_entity.pdbx_description
1 polymer ?
#
loop_
_entity_poly.entity_id
_entity_poly.type
_entity_poly.pdbx_seq_one_letter_code
_entity_poly.pdbx_strand_id
1 'polypeptide(L)'
;MAPVIHVILKKGLAGREEYKFTRSFQIGRSAYCDVQVLEEDVSRRHAAVEYRNGQWVISDLESSNGIWVNGEQVSEVRLHDQTEVELGSGGPLLLFLIPGEAATALHPLPSAAAEGDRESLEDYARYYFGDASETGIGERTMMVRKAFQRVRRSQKRRYIWIIAVSASICLIAVTYAVFKHLETEKQKRLAGEIFYAMKALELEFAEVLALARKTEDKETIVAVEGFKAKYSSLEESYDRFVDSLGIYGKTVDEREKAILRVARTFGECEVNMPEAFKKEVLNYIRKWQSTGRMRSALERAARNGYVHPISGAMQHYDLPPQFFYVGLQESNFDNHAIGPATRFGIAKGMWQFIPTTAEEFGLKVGPLADVRKLDDLDERHDFEKSTRAAARYLRHIYDTDAKASGLLVIASYNWGQGRVNRLIRQMPEHPSERNFWKFMEQYRDRFPQETYDYVFYIFSAAVIGENPALFGFDFDNPLLL
;
A
#
# COMPACT_ATOMS: atom_id res chain seq x y z
N MET A 1 -22.07 -44.69 -18.72
CA MET A 1 -21.55 -43.32 -18.76
C MET A 1 -22.33 -42.52 -17.72
N ALA A 2 -21.68 -41.65 -16.96
CA ALA A 2 -22.39 -40.79 -16.04
C ALA A 2 -23.28 -39.78 -16.82
N PRO A 3 -24.49 -39.50 -16.35
CA PRO A 3 -25.32 -38.46 -16.94
C PRO A 3 -24.64 -37.10 -16.80
N VAL A 4 -24.97 -36.17 -17.70
CA VAL A 4 -24.45 -34.82 -17.64
C VAL A 4 -25.00 -34.13 -16.40
N ILE A 5 -24.10 -33.52 -15.59
CA ILE A 5 -24.47 -32.67 -14.47
C ILE A 5 -24.05 -31.22 -14.80
N HIS A 6 -24.97 -30.28 -14.60
CA HIS A 6 -24.69 -28.85 -14.73
C HIS A 6 -24.49 -28.24 -13.34
N VAL A 7 -23.52 -27.40 -13.20
CA VAL A 7 -23.22 -26.65 -11.97
C VAL A 7 -23.31 -25.17 -12.27
N ILE A 8 -24.17 -24.48 -11.57
CA ILE A 8 -24.42 -23.05 -11.73
C ILE A 8 -24.05 -22.34 -10.41
N LEU A 9 -23.19 -21.36 -10.45
CA LEU A 9 -22.91 -20.49 -9.30
C LEU A 9 -24.02 -19.43 -9.20
N LYS A 10 -24.87 -19.52 -8.19
CA LYS A 10 -25.94 -18.54 -7.91
C LYS A 10 -25.48 -17.37 -7.04
N LYS A 11 -24.50 -17.59 -6.17
CA LYS A 11 -23.95 -16.58 -5.28
C LYS A 11 -22.46 -16.83 -5.10
N GLY A 12 -21.63 -15.79 -5.27
CA GLY A 12 -20.16 -15.83 -5.14
C GLY A 12 -19.44 -15.43 -6.42
N LEU A 13 -18.10 -15.34 -6.36
CA LEU A 13 -17.23 -15.01 -7.47
C LEU A 13 -16.58 -16.27 -8.05
N ALA A 14 -16.77 -16.53 -9.33
CA ALA A 14 -16.14 -17.64 -10.04
C ALA A 14 -15.57 -17.20 -11.39
N GLY A 15 -14.67 -18.03 -11.94
CA GLY A 15 -14.12 -17.83 -13.29
C GLY A 15 -15.16 -18.04 -14.41
N ARG A 16 -16.24 -18.76 -14.12
CA ARG A 16 -17.42 -19.00 -14.99
C ARG A 16 -18.64 -19.15 -14.11
N GLU A 17 -19.80 -18.77 -14.62
CA GLU A 17 -21.10 -18.93 -13.92
C GLU A 17 -21.72 -20.32 -14.13
N GLU A 18 -21.40 -21.05 -15.21
CA GLU A 18 -21.94 -22.36 -15.54
C GLU A 18 -20.87 -23.35 -16.02
N TYR A 19 -20.95 -24.58 -15.51
CA TYR A 19 -20.08 -25.71 -15.86
C TYR A 19 -20.89 -26.94 -16.18
N LYS A 20 -20.34 -27.85 -17.04
CA LYS A 20 -20.97 -29.12 -17.45
C LYS A 20 -19.96 -30.25 -17.35
N PHE A 21 -20.31 -31.31 -16.62
CA PHE A 21 -19.46 -32.46 -16.42
C PHE A 21 -20.16 -33.79 -16.72
N THR A 22 -19.36 -34.75 -17.19
CA THR A 22 -19.74 -36.18 -17.36
C THR A 22 -18.78 -37.10 -16.62
N ARG A 23 -17.85 -36.52 -15.86
CA ARG A 23 -16.85 -37.19 -15.03
C ARG A 23 -16.77 -36.52 -13.68
N SER A 24 -16.11 -37.18 -12.71
CA SER A 24 -15.83 -36.59 -11.41
C SER A 24 -15.02 -35.30 -11.53
N PHE A 25 -15.28 -34.33 -10.65
CA PHE A 25 -14.64 -33.02 -10.65
C PHE A 25 -14.50 -32.47 -9.23
N GLN A 26 -13.63 -31.47 -9.05
CA GLN A 26 -13.38 -30.83 -7.76
C GLN A 26 -13.78 -29.37 -7.78
N ILE A 27 -14.23 -28.89 -6.62
CA ILE A 27 -14.68 -27.52 -6.37
C ILE A 27 -13.78 -26.92 -5.31
N GLY A 28 -13.33 -25.67 -5.51
CA GLY A 28 -12.51 -24.97 -4.52
C GLY A 28 -11.90 -23.69 -5.05
N ARG A 29 -11.16 -22.97 -4.20
CA ARG A 29 -10.54 -21.70 -4.54
C ARG A 29 -9.29 -21.84 -5.43
N SER A 30 -8.67 -23.01 -5.45
CA SER A 30 -7.47 -23.24 -6.26
C SER A 30 -7.77 -23.21 -7.75
N ALA A 31 -6.84 -22.65 -8.54
CA ALA A 31 -6.90 -22.70 -10.01
C ALA A 31 -6.78 -24.12 -10.59
N TYR A 32 -6.45 -25.10 -9.77
CA TYR A 32 -6.39 -26.52 -10.15
C TYR A 32 -7.73 -27.26 -9.96
N CYS A 33 -8.75 -26.60 -9.38
CA CYS A 33 -10.09 -27.15 -9.28
C CYS A 33 -10.84 -26.96 -10.60
N ASP A 34 -11.67 -27.96 -10.97
CA ASP A 34 -12.48 -27.89 -12.20
C ASP A 34 -13.55 -26.79 -12.10
N VAL A 35 -14.08 -26.55 -10.90
CA VAL A 35 -14.95 -25.40 -10.56
C VAL A 35 -14.19 -24.51 -9.57
N GLN A 36 -13.69 -23.40 -10.08
CA GLN A 36 -12.97 -22.44 -9.25
C GLN A 36 -13.93 -21.39 -8.68
N VAL A 37 -13.96 -21.25 -7.34
CA VAL A 37 -14.75 -20.24 -6.61
C VAL A 37 -13.79 -19.34 -5.84
N LEU A 38 -13.73 -18.05 -6.20
CA LEU A 38 -12.72 -17.08 -5.74
C LEU A 38 -13.11 -16.34 -4.45
N GLU A 39 -13.69 -17.04 -3.49
CA GLU A 39 -14.09 -16.49 -2.19
C GLU A 39 -13.13 -16.95 -1.10
N GLU A 40 -12.84 -16.06 -0.10
CA GLU A 40 -11.92 -16.36 0.98
C GLU A 40 -12.39 -17.49 1.88
N ASP A 41 -13.69 -17.64 2.04
CA ASP A 41 -14.34 -18.67 2.85
C ASP A 41 -14.31 -20.07 2.19
N VAL A 42 -13.89 -20.17 0.92
CA VAL A 42 -13.77 -21.42 0.19
C VAL A 42 -12.34 -21.97 0.30
N SER A 43 -12.19 -23.19 0.79
CA SER A 43 -10.90 -23.89 0.89
C SER A 43 -10.28 -24.10 -0.50
N ARG A 44 -8.93 -24.20 -0.59
CA ARG A 44 -8.21 -24.45 -1.86
C ARG A 44 -8.76 -25.67 -2.62
N ARG A 45 -9.08 -26.74 -1.90
CA ARG A 45 -9.88 -27.89 -2.34
C ARG A 45 -10.99 -28.02 -1.31
N HIS A 46 -12.25 -27.77 -1.72
CA HIS A 46 -13.36 -27.68 -0.78
C HIS A 46 -14.25 -28.91 -0.84
N ALA A 47 -14.65 -29.31 -2.02
CA ALA A 47 -15.52 -30.48 -2.22
C ALA A 47 -15.14 -31.25 -3.48
N ALA A 48 -15.49 -32.54 -3.51
CA ALA A 48 -15.42 -33.40 -4.69
C ALA A 48 -16.82 -33.87 -5.09
N VAL A 49 -17.06 -33.92 -6.38
CA VAL A 49 -18.31 -34.46 -6.95
C VAL A 49 -17.98 -35.68 -7.79
N GLU A 50 -18.58 -36.82 -7.46
CA GLU A 50 -18.30 -38.10 -8.09
C GLU A 50 -19.60 -38.83 -8.46
N TYR A 51 -19.55 -39.58 -9.56
CA TYR A 51 -20.66 -40.48 -9.94
C TYR A 51 -20.40 -41.88 -9.39
N ARG A 52 -21.15 -42.26 -8.34
CA ARG A 52 -21.04 -43.56 -7.65
C ARG A 52 -22.39 -44.23 -7.58
N ASN A 53 -22.44 -45.57 -7.86
CA ASN A 53 -23.63 -46.38 -7.73
C ASN A 53 -24.87 -45.83 -8.47
N GLY A 54 -24.67 -45.24 -9.66
CA GLY A 54 -25.74 -44.70 -10.45
C GLY A 54 -26.24 -43.30 -10.09
N GLN A 55 -25.56 -42.61 -9.15
CA GLN A 55 -25.96 -41.29 -8.67
C GLN A 55 -24.75 -40.35 -8.53
N TRP A 56 -24.97 -39.02 -8.66
CA TRP A 56 -24.01 -38.03 -8.34
C TRP A 56 -23.98 -37.75 -6.83
N VAL A 57 -22.80 -37.67 -6.26
CA VAL A 57 -22.57 -37.44 -4.83
C VAL A 57 -21.55 -36.33 -4.69
N ILE A 58 -21.81 -35.36 -3.81
CA ILE A 58 -20.84 -34.37 -3.39
C ILE A 58 -20.35 -34.73 -1.98
N SER A 59 -19.01 -34.68 -1.78
CA SER A 59 -18.38 -34.95 -0.51
C SER A 59 -17.46 -33.77 -0.14
N ASP A 60 -17.45 -33.39 1.13
CA ASP A 60 -16.53 -32.40 1.67
C ASP A 60 -15.11 -32.98 1.71
N LEU A 61 -14.12 -32.17 1.36
CA LEU A 61 -12.71 -32.53 1.34
C LEU A 61 -11.95 -31.99 2.58
N GLU A 62 -12.55 -32.14 3.76
CA GLU A 62 -12.04 -31.58 5.03
C GLU A 62 -11.85 -30.05 4.91
N SER A 63 -12.84 -29.40 4.34
CA SER A 63 -12.81 -27.96 4.14
C SER A 63 -12.94 -27.21 5.47
N SER A 64 -12.46 -25.96 5.53
CA SER A 64 -12.48 -25.18 6.76
C SER A 64 -13.89 -24.83 7.23
N ASN A 65 -14.86 -24.67 6.31
CA ASN A 65 -16.22 -24.20 6.59
C ASN A 65 -17.30 -25.23 6.25
N GLY A 66 -16.94 -26.40 5.69
CA GLY A 66 -17.83 -27.47 5.33
C GLY A 66 -18.76 -27.17 4.16
N ILE A 67 -19.51 -28.19 3.71
CA ILE A 67 -20.61 -28.04 2.76
C ILE A 67 -21.95 -28.04 3.49
N TRP A 68 -22.89 -27.21 3.01
CA TRP A 68 -24.19 -27.03 3.63
C TRP A 68 -25.31 -27.28 2.63
N VAL A 69 -26.33 -28.00 3.03
CA VAL A 69 -27.51 -28.30 2.21
C VAL A 69 -28.76 -28.07 3.06
N ASN A 70 -29.67 -27.24 2.57
CA ASN A 70 -30.90 -26.88 3.28
C ASN A 70 -30.64 -26.31 4.70
N GLY A 71 -29.51 -25.66 4.92
CA GLY A 71 -29.15 -25.07 6.22
C GLY A 71 -28.53 -26.04 7.22
N GLU A 72 -28.22 -27.29 6.83
CA GLU A 72 -27.50 -28.27 7.66
C GLU A 72 -26.13 -28.57 7.07
N GLN A 73 -25.13 -28.65 7.93
CA GLN A 73 -23.78 -29.07 7.52
C GLN A 73 -23.73 -30.56 7.27
N VAL A 74 -23.20 -30.97 6.12
CA VAL A 74 -23.10 -32.37 5.74
C VAL A 74 -21.67 -32.70 5.28
N SER A 75 -21.23 -33.94 5.53
CA SER A 75 -19.94 -34.41 5.02
C SER A 75 -20.05 -35.02 3.62
N GLU A 76 -21.19 -35.58 3.30
CA GLU A 76 -21.51 -36.18 2.00
C GLU A 76 -23.01 -36.10 1.75
N VAL A 77 -23.42 -35.78 0.52
CA VAL A 77 -24.82 -35.78 0.13
C VAL A 77 -25.01 -36.22 -1.31
N ARG A 78 -26.11 -36.93 -1.58
CA ARG A 78 -26.56 -37.29 -2.96
C ARG A 78 -27.15 -36.07 -3.63
N LEU A 79 -26.70 -35.81 -4.86
CA LEU A 79 -27.22 -34.72 -5.68
C LEU A 79 -28.40 -35.21 -6.50
N HIS A 80 -29.52 -34.52 -6.39
CA HIS A 80 -30.71 -34.62 -7.19
C HIS A 80 -30.83 -33.43 -8.11
N ASP A 81 -31.78 -33.49 -9.05
CA ASP A 81 -32.05 -32.30 -9.87
C ASP A 81 -32.45 -31.10 -8.99
N GLN A 82 -31.86 -29.94 -9.26
CA GLN A 82 -32.05 -28.69 -8.52
C GLN A 82 -31.53 -28.71 -7.05
N THR A 83 -30.54 -29.56 -6.73
CA THR A 83 -29.89 -29.50 -5.40
C THR A 83 -29.06 -28.24 -5.26
N GLU A 84 -29.31 -27.48 -4.20
CA GLU A 84 -28.50 -26.31 -3.80
C GLU A 84 -27.52 -26.69 -2.69
N VAL A 85 -26.24 -26.31 -2.88
CA VAL A 85 -25.19 -26.57 -1.91
C VAL A 85 -24.43 -25.25 -1.66
N GLU A 86 -24.28 -24.89 -0.38
CA GLU A 86 -23.46 -23.77 0.05
C GLU A 86 -22.06 -24.25 0.45
N LEU A 87 -21.04 -23.51 0.06
CA LEU A 87 -19.65 -23.74 0.48
C LEU A 87 -19.34 -22.91 1.72
N GLY A 88 -19.66 -23.44 2.89
CA GLY A 88 -19.69 -22.72 4.17
C GLY A 88 -21.05 -22.09 4.46
N SER A 89 -21.38 -21.91 5.74
CA SER A 89 -22.64 -21.32 6.18
C SER A 89 -22.82 -19.89 5.66
N GLY A 90 -23.80 -19.67 4.78
CA GLY A 90 -24.05 -18.37 4.13
C GLY A 90 -23.07 -18.01 3.04
N GLY A 91 -22.16 -18.90 2.67
CA GLY A 91 -21.11 -18.74 1.66
C GLY A 91 -21.64 -18.79 0.21
N PRO A 92 -20.76 -19.09 -0.77
CA PRO A 92 -21.13 -19.27 -2.18
C PRO A 92 -22.13 -20.40 -2.37
N LEU A 93 -23.16 -20.15 -3.19
CA LEU A 93 -24.26 -21.08 -3.46
C LEU A 93 -24.12 -21.68 -4.85
N LEU A 94 -24.04 -23.00 -4.92
CA LEU A 94 -23.99 -23.78 -6.14
C LEU A 94 -25.32 -24.52 -6.35
N LEU A 95 -25.88 -24.41 -7.56
CA LEU A 95 -27.03 -25.18 -8.00
C LEU A 95 -26.57 -26.29 -8.92
N PHE A 96 -26.96 -27.53 -8.60
CA PHE A 96 -26.70 -28.71 -9.41
C PHE A 96 -27.99 -29.10 -10.17
N LEU A 97 -27.90 -29.24 -11.51
CA LEU A 97 -28.98 -29.66 -12.36
C LEU A 97 -28.62 -30.99 -13.06
N ILE A 98 -29.46 -32.00 -12.93
CA ILE A 98 -29.25 -33.31 -13.52
C ILE A 98 -30.44 -33.61 -14.48
N PRO A 99 -30.31 -33.31 -15.77
CA PRO A 99 -31.39 -33.53 -16.74
C PRO A 99 -31.71 -35.03 -16.84
N GLY A 100 -32.96 -35.40 -16.57
CA GLY A 100 -33.47 -36.78 -16.73
C GLY A 100 -33.84 -37.52 -15.46
N GLU A 101 -33.60 -36.99 -14.27
CA GLU A 101 -34.21 -37.51 -13.04
C GLU A 101 -35.55 -36.77 -12.78
N ALA A 102 -36.65 -37.46 -12.95
CA ALA A 102 -37.93 -36.97 -12.46
C ALA A 102 -37.86 -36.87 -10.93
N ALA A 103 -38.23 -35.72 -10.38
CA ALA A 103 -38.24 -35.46 -8.95
C ALA A 103 -39.05 -36.54 -8.21
N THR A 104 -38.35 -37.48 -7.58
CA THR A 104 -38.95 -38.44 -6.68
C THR A 104 -38.85 -37.86 -5.27
N ALA A 105 -39.89 -37.18 -4.86
CA ALA A 105 -40.04 -36.74 -3.47
C ALA A 105 -40.15 -37.97 -2.57
N LEU A 106 -39.20 -38.13 -1.66
CA LEU A 106 -39.25 -39.11 -0.57
C LEU A 106 -39.74 -38.41 0.69
N HIS A 107 -40.99 -38.69 1.05
CA HIS A 107 -41.37 -38.90 2.45
C HIS A 107 -42.47 -39.99 2.48
N PRO A 108 -42.35 -41.04 3.32
CA PRO A 108 -43.44 -41.98 3.56
C PRO A 108 -44.38 -41.39 4.59
N LEU A 109 -45.60 -41.06 4.16
CA LEU A 109 -46.73 -40.86 5.05
C LEU A 109 -47.57 -42.13 5.11
N PRO A 110 -48.17 -42.47 6.27
CA PRO A 110 -48.92 -43.71 6.40
C PRO A 110 -50.22 -43.66 5.58
N SER A 111 -50.54 -44.81 4.96
CA SER A 111 -51.70 -45.11 4.16
C SER A 111 -53.00 -44.82 4.89
N ALA A 112 -53.87 -44.05 4.28
CA ALA A 112 -55.32 -44.27 4.29
C ALA A 112 -55.98 -43.51 3.12
N ALA A 113 -56.48 -44.33 2.21
CA ALA A 113 -57.61 -44.17 1.29
C ALA A 113 -58.25 -42.81 0.99
N ALA A 114 -58.30 -42.49 -0.26
CA ALA A 114 -59.40 -42.10 -1.13
C ALA A 114 -58.98 -41.01 -2.11
N GLU A 115 -59.26 -41.27 -3.36
CA GLU A 115 -59.22 -40.34 -4.50
C GLU A 115 -60.12 -39.13 -4.26
N GLY A 116 -59.62 -37.97 -4.54
CA GLY A 116 -60.34 -36.69 -4.53
C GLY A 116 -59.36 -35.50 -4.56
N ASP A 117 -59.33 -34.74 -5.61
CA ASP A 117 -58.75 -33.44 -5.90
C ASP A 117 -57.69 -32.94 -4.92
N ARG A 118 -56.43 -32.88 -5.40
CA ARG A 118 -55.34 -32.17 -4.74
C ARG A 118 -55.58 -30.65 -4.82
N GLU A 119 -56.33 -30.11 -3.91
CA GLU A 119 -56.21 -28.67 -3.57
C GLU A 119 -54.80 -28.41 -3.07
N SER A 120 -54.12 -27.45 -3.69
CA SER A 120 -52.76 -27.07 -3.29
C SER A 120 -52.75 -26.46 -1.87
N LEU A 121 -51.63 -26.54 -1.16
CA LEU A 121 -51.44 -25.87 0.13
C LEU A 121 -51.79 -24.37 0.06
N GLU A 122 -51.64 -23.76 -1.13
CA GLU A 122 -52.07 -22.37 -1.41
C GLU A 122 -53.57 -22.22 -1.52
N ASP A 123 -54.29 -23.19 -2.04
CA ASP A 123 -55.75 -23.18 -2.09
C ASP A 123 -56.35 -23.41 -0.70
N TYR A 124 -55.74 -24.30 0.11
CA TYR A 124 -56.07 -24.44 1.53
C TYR A 124 -55.74 -23.15 2.32
N ALA A 125 -54.60 -22.53 2.08
CA ALA A 125 -54.24 -21.27 2.69
C ALA A 125 -55.18 -20.13 2.25
N ARG A 126 -55.62 -20.13 0.97
CA ARG A 126 -56.56 -19.14 0.44
C ARG A 126 -57.97 -19.38 0.98
N TYR A 127 -58.41 -20.65 1.07
CA TYR A 127 -59.70 -21.01 1.64
C TYR A 127 -59.82 -20.64 3.13
N TYR A 128 -58.83 -21.00 3.92
CA TYR A 128 -58.89 -20.74 5.37
C TYR A 128 -58.41 -19.34 5.78
N PHE A 129 -57.61 -18.67 4.95
CA PHE A 129 -56.93 -17.39 5.28
C PHE A 129 -57.12 -16.27 4.23
N GLY A 130 -57.83 -16.53 3.10
CA GLY A 130 -58.19 -15.51 2.10
C GLY A 130 -59.29 -14.55 2.58
N ASP A 131 -59.45 -13.40 1.90
CA ASP A 131 -60.45 -12.36 2.22
C ASP A 131 -61.91 -12.75 1.80
N ALA A 132 -62.35 -13.95 2.10
CA ALA A 132 -63.74 -14.35 1.82
C ALA A 132 -64.69 -13.72 2.87
N SER A 133 -65.80 -13.17 2.36
CA SER A 133 -66.90 -12.57 3.12
C SER A 133 -67.38 -13.44 4.27
N GLU A 134 -67.75 -12.81 5.39
CA GLU A 134 -68.10 -13.42 6.69
C GLU A 134 -69.32 -14.33 6.75
N THR A 135 -69.88 -14.72 5.64
CA THR A 135 -71.12 -15.60 5.55
C THR A 135 -70.69 -17.02 5.31
N GLY A 136 -70.63 -17.83 6.38
CA GLY A 136 -70.60 -19.32 6.27
C GLY A 136 -69.45 -20.01 7.04
N ILE A 137 -68.62 -19.29 7.82
CA ILE A 137 -67.50 -19.88 8.55
C ILE A 137 -67.93 -20.13 10.01
N GLY A 138 -67.86 -21.38 10.47
CA GLY A 138 -68.15 -21.71 11.85
C GLY A 138 -67.26 -20.99 12.87
N GLU A 139 -67.79 -20.70 14.07
CA GLU A 139 -67.11 -19.93 15.16
C GLU A 139 -65.70 -20.44 15.48
N ARG A 140 -65.48 -21.73 15.42
CA ARG A 140 -64.13 -22.34 15.67
C ARG A 140 -63.11 -21.92 14.63
N THR A 141 -63.47 -21.86 13.39
CA THR A 141 -62.57 -21.47 12.25
C THR A 141 -62.26 -19.98 12.34
N MET A 142 -63.22 -19.13 12.77
CA MET A 142 -62.97 -17.72 13.02
C MET A 142 -61.99 -17.48 14.18
N MET A 143 -62.08 -18.27 15.26
CA MET A 143 -61.15 -18.19 16.39
C MET A 143 -59.72 -18.56 15.99
N VAL A 144 -59.55 -19.66 15.23
CA VAL A 144 -58.23 -20.09 14.72
C VAL A 144 -57.63 -19.01 13.80
N ARG A 145 -58.45 -18.41 12.93
CA ARG A 145 -58.04 -17.33 12.03
C ARG A 145 -57.60 -16.08 12.80
N LYS A 146 -58.35 -15.67 13.79
CA LYS A 146 -58.00 -14.53 14.68
C LYS A 146 -56.70 -14.81 15.50
N ALA A 147 -56.54 -16.03 15.97
CA ALA A 147 -55.33 -16.44 16.71
C ALA A 147 -54.10 -16.42 15.77
N PHE A 148 -54.19 -16.98 14.58
CA PHE A 148 -53.10 -17.01 13.58
C PHE A 148 -52.73 -15.60 13.11
N GLN A 149 -53.71 -14.73 12.83
CA GLN A 149 -53.43 -13.33 12.51
C GLN A 149 -52.75 -12.59 13.65
N ARG A 150 -53.08 -12.89 14.90
CA ARG A 150 -52.47 -12.29 16.10
C ARG A 150 -50.99 -12.72 16.25
N VAL A 151 -50.71 -14.02 16.05
CA VAL A 151 -49.36 -14.57 16.08
C VAL A 151 -48.51 -13.99 14.94
N ARG A 152 -49.05 -13.96 13.70
CA ARG A 152 -48.37 -13.39 12.54
C ARG A 152 -48.06 -11.90 12.69
N ARG A 153 -49.00 -11.12 13.29
CA ARG A 153 -48.75 -9.69 13.60
C ARG A 153 -47.71 -9.52 14.71
N SER A 154 -47.72 -10.38 15.73
CA SER A 154 -46.70 -10.36 16.81
C SER A 154 -45.32 -10.72 16.27
N GLN A 155 -45.19 -11.76 15.42
CA GLN A 155 -43.93 -12.13 14.80
C GLN A 155 -43.42 -11.03 13.86
N LYS A 156 -44.28 -10.46 12.96
CA LYS A 156 -43.85 -9.31 12.13
C LYS A 156 -43.35 -8.14 12.95
N ARG A 157 -44.01 -7.80 14.07
CA ARG A 157 -43.51 -6.73 14.96
C ARG A 157 -42.18 -7.07 15.57
N ARG A 158 -41.95 -8.32 16.01
CA ARG A 158 -40.65 -8.76 16.53
C ARG A 158 -39.53 -8.63 15.47
N TYR A 159 -39.76 -9.11 14.25
CA TYR A 159 -38.78 -8.98 13.16
C TYR A 159 -38.51 -7.52 12.80
N ILE A 160 -39.53 -6.68 12.73
CA ILE A 160 -39.35 -5.23 12.49
C ILE A 160 -38.48 -4.60 13.61
N TRP A 161 -38.71 -4.98 14.87
CA TRP A 161 -37.90 -4.50 16.00
C TRP A 161 -36.47 -5.00 15.92
N ILE A 162 -36.24 -6.27 15.60
CA ILE A 162 -34.90 -6.84 15.42
C ILE A 162 -34.16 -6.10 14.30
N ILE A 163 -34.81 -5.92 13.15
CA ILE A 163 -34.23 -5.19 12.01
C ILE A 163 -33.94 -3.73 12.39
N ALA A 164 -34.86 -3.06 13.09
CA ALA A 164 -34.68 -1.67 13.50
C ALA A 164 -33.50 -1.53 14.50
N VAL A 165 -33.38 -2.44 15.46
CA VAL A 165 -32.28 -2.45 16.44
C VAL A 165 -30.94 -2.75 15.73
N SER A 166 -30.92 -3.76 14.84
CA SER A 166 -29.72 -4.08 14.07
C SER A 166 -29.28 -2.93 13.18
N ALA A 167 -30.23 -2.30 12.47
CA ALA A 167 -29.97 -1.12 11.65
C ALA A 167 -29.44 0.06 12.49
N SER A 168 -29.99 0.27 13.71
CA SER A 168 -29.52 1.31 14.63
C SER A 168 -28.09 1.03 15.12
N ILE A 169 -27.76 -0.21 15.45
CA ILE A 169 -26.39 -0.62 15.85
C ILE A 169 -25.42 -0.39 14.68
N CYS A 170 -25.77 -0.80 13.48
CA CYS A 170 -24.96 -0.56 12.28
C CYS A 170 -24.76 0.94 12.04
N LEU A 171 -25.81 1.75 12.18
CA LEU A 171 -25.71 3.21 12.01
C LEU A 171 -24.78 3.84 13.06
N ILE A 172 -24.89 3.43 14.32
CA ILE A 172 -24.00 3.89 15.38
C ILE A 172 -22.55 3.49 15.08
N ALA A 173 -22.30 2.25 14.67
CA ALA A 173 -20.97 1.78 14.33
C ALA A 173 -20.36 2.55 13.16
N VAL A 174 -21.14 2.80 12.10
CA VAL A 174 -20.72 3.60 10.95
C VAL A 174 -20.43 5.05 11.36
N THR A 175 -21.33 5.66 12.16
CA THR A 175 -21.14 7.03 12.65
C THR A 175 -19.89 7.14 13.51
N TYR A 176 -19.64 6.18 14.39
CA TYR A 176 -18.43 6.12 15.22
C TYR A 176 -17.18 5.95 14.36
N ALA A 177 -17.21 5.07 13.34
CA ALA A 177 -16.09 4.87 12.44
C ALA A 177 -15.78 6.14 11.62
N VAL A 178 -16.82 6.83 11.12
CA VAL A 178 -16.67 8.11 10.40
C VAL A 178 -16.10 9.19 11.33
N PHE A 179 -16.62 9.30 12.56
CA PHE A 179 -16.12 10.27 13.54
C PHE A 179 -14.65 10.02 13.87
N LYS A 180 -14.27 8.76 14.15
CA LYS A 180 -12.88 8.36 14.39
C LYS A 180 -11.97 8.68 13.20
N HIS A 181 -12.44 8.40 12.00
CA HIS A 181 -11.69 8.70 10.78
C HIS A 181 -11.45 10.21 10.62
N LEU A 182 -12.49 11.03 10.78
CA LEU A 182 -12.38 12.49 10.69
C LEU A 182 -11.46 13.06 11.78
N GLU A 183 -11.51 12.54 12.99
CA GLU A 183 -10.61 12.93 14.08
C GLU A 183 -9.17 12.60 13.76
N THR A 184 -8.89 11.38 13.25
CA THR A 184 -7.55 10.97 12.84
C THR A 184 -7.00 11.87 11.73
N GLU A 185 -7.80 12.18 10.72
CA GLU A 185 -7.39 13.08 9.61
C GLU A 185 -7.13 14.52 10.12
N LYS A 186 -7.92 15.00 11.08
CA LYS A 186 -7.67 16.30 11.73
C LYS A 186 -6.34 16.30 12.49
N GLN A 187 -6.04 15.23 13.22
CA GLN A 187 -4.80 15.08 13.97
C GLN A 187 -3.58 14.97 13.05
N LYS A 188 -3.69 14.22 11.94
CA LYS A 188 -2.65 14.18 10.91
C LYS A 188 -2.38 15.55 10.30
N ARG A 189 -3.43 16.30 9.99
CA ARG A 189 -3.28 17.67 9.49
C ARG A 189 -2.53 18.55 10.48
N LEU A 190 -2.90 18.49 11.77
CA LEU A 190 -2.22 19.22 12.83
C LEU A 190 -0.74 18.81 12.94
N ALA A 191 -0.44 17.51 12.85
CA ALA A 191 0.94 17.03 12.83
C ALA A 191 1.73 17.62 11.64
N GLY A 192 1.14 17.64 10.45
CA GLY A 192 1.75 18.29 9.29
C GLY A 192 1.98 19.79 9.48
N GLU A 193 1.02 20.51 10.06
CA GLU A 193 1.17 21.94 10.37
C GLU A 193 2.32 22.18 11.36
N ILE A 194 2.41 21.37 12.41
CA ILE A 194 3.50 21.44 13.40
C ILE A 194 4.84 21.15 12.72
N PHE A 195 4.95 20.09 11.92
CA PHE A 195 6.16 19.76 11.20
C PHE A 195 6.66 20.92 10.35
N TYR A 196 5.78 21.51 9.53
CA TYR A 196 6.17 22.59 8.65
C TYR A 196 6.44 23.91 9.40
N ALA A 197 5.79 24.15 10.53
CA ALA A 197 6.13 25.27 11.41
C ALA A 197 7.53 25.10 12.02
N MET A 198 7.86 23.89 12.47
CA MET A 198 9.21 23.56 12.93
C MET A 198 10.23 23.71 11.82
N LYS A 199 9.93 23.24 10.63
CA LYS A 199 10.81 23.36 9.46
C LYS A 199 11.03 24.82 9.04
N ALA A 200 9.99 25.64 9.06
CA ALA A 200 10.11 27.08 8.80
C ALA A 200 11.08 27.75 9.80
N LEU A 201 10.90 27.44 11.09
CA LEU A 201 11.76 27.94 12.15
C LEU A 201 13.21 27.47 12.00
N GLU A 202 13.45 26.20 11.66
CA GLU A 202 14.78 25.65 11.37
C GLU A 202 15.47 26.45 10.23
N LEU A 203 14.73 26.73 9.16
CA LEU A 203 15.24 27.47 8.01
C LEU A 203 15.57 28.95 8.35
N GLU A 204 14.72 29.60 9.15
CA GLU A 204 14.99 30.96 9.63
C GLU A 204 16.25 31.02 10.50
N PHE A 205 16.43 30.05 11.41
CA PHE A 205 17.65 29.98 12.21
C PHE A 205 18.89 29.70 11.39
N ALA A 206 18.80 28.85 10.38
CA ALA A 206 19.91 28.60 9.46
C ALA A 206 20.33 29.90 8.72
N GLU A 207 19.40 30.74 8.32
CA GLU A 207 19.68 32.02 7.69
C GLU A 207 20.35 33.02 8.67
N VAL A 208 19.80 33.14 9.89
CA VAL A 208 20.38 34.00 10.94
C VAL A 208 21.78 33.56 11.29
N LEU A 209 22.00 32.24 11.43
CA LEU A 209 23.33 31.70 11.74
C LEU A 209 24.33 31.95 10.60
N ALA A 210 23.90 31.79 9.34
CA ALA A 210 24.72 32.07 8.17
C ALA A 210 25.16 33.55 8.12
N LEU A 211 24.19 34.45 8.42
CA LEU A 211 24.49 35.89 8.49
C LEU A 211 25.43 36.23 9.64
N ALA A 212 25.17 35.69 10.84
CA ALA A 212 26.00 35.92 12.02
C ALA A 212 27.46 35.42 11.83
N ARG A 213 27.65 34.26 11.19
CA ARG A 213 28.97 33.74 10.81
C ARG A 213 29.67 34.65 9.81
N LYS A 214 28.96 35.21 8.83
CA LYS A 214 29.50 36.14 7.83
C LYS A 214 29.91 37.48 8.44
N THR A 215 29.22 37.95 9.48
CA THR A 215 29.51 39.19 10.20
C THR A 215 30.39 38.99 11.43
N GLU A 216 30.85 37.77 11.70
CA GLU A 216 31.62 37.37 12.90
C GLU A 216 30.91 37.72 14.24
N ASP A 217 29.59 37.78 14.24
CA ASP A 217 28.75 38.06 15.41
C ASP A 217 28.67 36.84 16.32
N LYS A 218 29.61 36.76 17.25
CA LYS A 218 29.74 35.66 18.23
C LYS A 218 28.56 35.56 19.17
N GLU A 219 27.92 36.65 19.53
CA GLU A 219 26.80 36.68 20.48
C GLU A 219 25.56 36.04 19.84
N THR A 220 25.27 36.40 18.59
CA THR A 220 24.20 35.81 17.83
C THR A 220 24.46 34.32 17.53
N ILE A 221 25.71 33.93 17.23
CA ILE A 221 26.08 32.52 17.02
C ILE A 221 25.77 31.67 18.27
N VAL A 222 26.22 32.14 19.46
CA VAL A 222 25.94 31.43 20.74
C VAL A 222 24.46 31.36 21.04
N ALA A 223 23.70 32.44 20.77
CA ALA A 223 22.26 32.46 20.97
C ALA A 223 21.54 31.45 20.09
N VAL A 224 21.91 31.32 18.82
CA VAL A 224 21.31 30.35 17.86
C VAL A 224 21.71 28.92 18.25
N GLU A 225 22.93 28.66 18.66
CA GLU A 225 23.36 27.34 19.14
C GLU A 225 22.61 26.93 20.41
N GLY A 226 22.36 27.85 21.34
CA GLY A 226 21.54 27.63 22.54
C GLY A 226 20.06 27.32 22.18
N PHE A 227 19.57 27.88 21.09
CA PHE A 227 18.25 27.60 20.58
C PHE A 227 18.13 26.19 19.95
N LYS A 228 19.21 25.69 19.36
CA LYS A 228 19.30 24.35 18.77
C LYS A 228 18.97 23.25 19.80
N ALA A 229 19.38 23.43 21.05
CA ALA A 229 19.06 22.51 22.13
C ALA A 229 17.53 22.50 22.48
N LYS A 230 16.87 23.66 22.42
CA LYS A 230 15.40 23.76 22.62
C LYS A 230 14.65 23.17 21.44
N TYR A 231 15.18 23.32 20.23
CA TYR A 231 14.60 22.75 19.02
C TYR A 231 14.60 21.21 19.08
N SER A 232 15.69 20.58 19.55
CA SER A 232 15.73 19.12 19.72
C SER A 232 14.66 18.59 20.67
N SER A 233 14.34 19.32 21.74
CA SER A 233 13.23 18.97 22.64
C SER A 233 11.86 19.07 21.96
N LEU A 234 11.70 20.00 21.03
CA LEU A 234 10.47 20.13 20.22
C LEU A 234 10.34 18.97 19.24
N GLU A 235 11.45 18.56 18.60
CA GLU A 235 11.50 17.37 17.73
C GLU A 235 11.10 16.11 18.49
N GLU A 236 11.64 15.88 19.69
CA GLU A 236 11.23 14.74 20.53
C GLU A 236 9.75 14.76 20.88
N SER A 237 9.19 15.96 21.09
CA SER A 237 7.77 16.13 21.41
C SER A 237 6.89 15.86 20.19
N TYR A 238 7.33 16.29 19.01
CA TYR A 238 6.72 15.98 17.74
C TYR A 238 6.74 14.46 17.48
N ASP A 239 7.87 13.79 17.72
CA ASP A 239 8.01 12.34 17.56
C ASP A 239 7.01 11.58 18.41
N ARG A 240 6.91 11.92 19.70
CA ARG A 240 5.92 11.33 20.60
C ARG A 240 4.48 11.57 20.14
N PHE A 241 4.21 12.73 19.56
CA PHE A 241 2.90 13.04 18.99
C PHE A 241 2.59 12.16 17.77
N VAL A 242 3.50 12.08 16.82
CA VAL A 242 3.36 11.23 15.61
C VAL A 242 3.21 9.76 15.98
N ASP A 243 3.97 9.28 16.97
CA ASP A 243 3.82 7.92 17.51
C ASP A 243 2.42 7.70 18.12
N SER A 244 1.88 8.69 18.83
CA SER A 244 0.52 8.62 19.39
C SER A 244 -0.58 8.54 18.34
N LEU A 245 -0.33 9.05 17.14
CA LEU A 245 -1.22 8.94 15.98
C LEU A 245 -1.22 7.54 15.35
N GLY A 246 -0.32 6.66 15.80
CA GLY A 246 -0.18 5.31 15.28
C GLY A 246 0.47 5.22 13.90
N ILE A 247 1.11 6.29 13.42
CA ILE A 247 1.82 6.33 12.12
C ILE A 247 2.95 5.30 12.10
N TYR A 248 3.61 5.10 13.24
CA TYR A 248 4.59 4.05 13.46
C TYR A 248 4.04 2.88 14.32
N GLY A 249 2.71 2.76 14.41
CA GLY A 249 2.03 1.75 15.22
C GLY A 249 2.31 0.30 14.78
N LYS A 250 1.93 -0.65 15.64
CA LYS A 250 2.16 -2.10 15.37
C LYS A 250 1.41 -2.63 14.13
N THR A 251 0.39 -1.93 13.68
CA THR A 251 -0.41 -2.30 12.49
C THR A 251 0.17 -1.81 11.18
N VAL A 252 1.17 -0.92 11.22
CA VAL A 252 1.84 -0.40 10.02
C VAL A 252 3.00 -1.33 9.66
N ASP A 253 3.10 -1.69 8.39
CA ASP A 253 4.18 -2.53 7.87
C ASP A 253 5.56 -1.88 8.14
N GLU A 254 6.53 -2.68 8.59
CA GLU A 254 7.90 -2.21 8.85
C GLU A 254 8.58 -1.61 7.61
N ARG A 255 8.23 -2.08 6.41
CA ARG A 255 8.68 -1.48 5.15
C ARG A 255 8.14 -0.07 4.97
N GLU A 256 6.89 0.16 5.29
CA GLU A 256 6.28 1.47 5.24
C GLU A 256 6.94 2.41 6.26
N LYS A 257 7.19 1.94 7.47
CA LYS A 257 7.91 2.72 8.50
C LYS A 257 9.31 3.15 8.04
N ALA A 258 10.04 2.27 7.36
CA ALA A 258 11.35 2.61 6.79
C ALA A 258 11.23 3.73 5.73
N ILE A 259 10.22 3.65 4.85
CA ILE A 259 9.95 4.70 3.85
C ILE A 259 9.66 6.04 4.54
N LEU A 260 8.81 6.06 5.58
CA LEU A 260 8.44 7.27 6.31
C LEU A 260 9.63 7.90 7.01
N ARG A 261 10.46 7.09 7.71
CA ARG A 261 11.68 7.58 8.39
C ARG A 261 12.66 8.23 7.41
N VAL A 262 12.93 7.58 6.28
CA VAL A 262 13.85 8.11 5.27
C VAL A 262 13.31 9.40 4.65
N ALA A 263 12.00 9.49 4.39
CA ALA A 263 11.41 10.74 3.90
C ALA A 263 11.64 11.89 4.88
N ARG A 264 11.46 11.65 6.16
CA ARG A 264 11.72 12.63 7.21
C ARG A 264 13.19 13.05 7.26
N THR A 265 14.14 12.11 7.09
CA THR A 265 15.57 12.42 6.99
C THR A 265 15.88 13.37 5.83
N PHE A 266 15.14 13.27 4.72
CA PHE A 266 15.24 14.23 3.62
C PHE A 266 14.38 15.50 3.81
N GLY A 267 13.82 15.72 5.00
CA GLY A 267 13.05 16.91 5.33
C GLY A 267 11.62 16.92 4.77
N GLU A 268 11.09 15.77 4.40
CA GLU A 268 9.71 15.63 3.97
C GLU A 268 8.80 15.21 5.11
N CYS A 269 7.60 15.79 5.18
CA CYS A 269 6.62 15.44 6.19
C CYS A 269 6.04 14.05 5.92
N GLU A 270 6.37 13.09 6.76
CA GLU A 270 5.94 11.70 6.65
C GLU A 270 4.42 11.53 6.76
N VAL A 271 3.77 12.39 7.56
CA VAL A 271 2.31 12.34 7.77
C VAL A 271 1.53 12.69 6.52
N ASN A 272 2.10 13.54 5.68
CA ASN A 272 1.50 14.05 4.44
C ASN A 272 1.99 13.29 3.18
N MET A 273 2.72 12.18 3.34
CA MET A 273 3.24 11.41 2.22
C MET A 273 2.11 10.83 1.35
N PRO A 274 2.08 11.13 0.04
CA PRO A 274 1.08 10.56 -0.85
C PRO A 274 1.24 9.04 -1.01
N GLU A 275 0.12 8.31 -1.05
CA GLU A 275 0.11 6.86 -1.30
C GLU A 275 0.76 6.49 -2.64
N ALA A 276 0.59 7.34 -3.67
CA ALA A 276 1.24 7.15 -4.96
C ALA A 276 2.77 7.16 -4.84
N PHE A 277 3.33 8.00 -3.96
CA PHE A 277 4.77 8.04 -3.72
C PHE A 277 5.26 6.74 -3.07
N LYS A 278 4.56 6.25 -2.03
CA LYS A 278 4.90 4.97 -1.37
C LYS A 278 4.92 3.81 -2.36
N LYS A 279 3.89 3.73 -3.20
CA LYS A 279 3.80 2.70 -4.25
C LYS A 279 4.98 2.77 -5.24
N GLU A 280 5.36 3.98 -5.62
CA GLU A 280 6.47 4.18 -6.54
C GLU A 280 7.82 3.83 -5.89
N VAL A 281 8.05 4.18 -4.62
CA VAL A 281 9.23 3.74 -3.86
C VAL A 281 9.34 2.21 -3.86
N LEU A 282 8.25 1.51 -3.57
CA LEU A 282 8.22 0.04 -3.61
C LEU A 282 8.51 -0.52 -5.03
N ASN A 283 8.12 0.21 -6.09
CA ASN A 283 8.44 -0.13 -7.46
C ASN A 283 9.96 -0.03 -7.72
N TYR A 284 10.62 1.05 -7.25
CA TYR A 284 12.07 1.20 -7.38
C TYR A 284 12.86 0.24 -6.49
N ILE A 285 12.35 -0.13 -5.32
CA ILE A 285 12.91 -1.21 -4.51
C ILE A 285 12.93 -2.52 -5.31
N ARG A 286 11.83 -2.86 -6.01
CA ARG A 286 11.81 -4.05 -6.90
C ARG A 286 12.82 -3.97 -8.05
N LYS A 287 13.03 -2.76 -8.62
CA LYS A 287 14.07 -2.54 -9.64
C LYS A 287 15.47 -2.81 -9.07
N TRP A 288 15.76 -2.38 -7.84
CA TRP A 288 17.02 -2.71 -7.15
C TRP A 288 17.16 -4.22 -6.89
N GLN A 289 16.09 -4.88 -6.47
CA GLN A 289 16.07 -6.33 -6.21
C GLN A 289 16.29 -7.15 -7.48
N SER A 290 15.89 -6.64 -8.65
CA SER A 290 16.04 -7.35 -9.93
C SER A 290 17.46 -7.36 -10.48
N THR A 291 18.39 -6.64 -9.84
CA THR A 291 19.78 -6.51 -10.30
C THR A 291 20.76 -6.68 -9.13
N GLY A 292 22.01 -7.08 -9.43
CA GLY A 292 23.11 -7.09 -8.44
C GLY A 292 23.77 -5.73 -8.22
N ARG A 293 23.29 -4.66 -8.89
CA ARG A 293 23.93 -3.34 -8.93
C ARG A 293 24.20 -2.75 -7.56
N MET A 294 23.17 -2.73 -6.70
CA MET A 294 23.29 -2.13 -5.36
C MET A 294 24.31 -2.87 -4.51
N ARG A 295 24.24 -4.20 -4.46
CA ARG A 295 25.21 -5.04 -3.71
C ARG A 295 26.63 -4.77 -4.18
N SER A 296 26.90 -4.90 -5.49
CA SER A 296 28.25 -4.72 -6.04
C SER A 296 28.81 -3.31 -5.80
N ALA A 297 27.94 -2.29 -5.83
CA ALA A 297 28.36 -0.92 -5.55
C ALA A 297 28.68 -0.70 -4.06
N LEU A 298 27.87 -1.22 -3.14
CA LEU A 298 28.13 -1.14 -1.70
C LEU A 298 29.38 -1.93 -1.30
N GLU A 299 29.59 -3.11 -1.88
CA GLU A 299 30.84 -3.88 -1.70
C GLU A 299 32.08 -3.10 -2.18
N ARG A 300 31.95 -2.36 -3.31
CA ARG A 300 33.01 -1.45 -3.77
C ARG A 300 33.27 -0.34 -2.77
N ALA A 301 32.22 0.32 -2.29
CA ALA A 301 32.33 1.39 -1.31
C ALA A 301 32.98 0.91 0.00
N ALA A 302 32.56 -0.25 0.51
CA ALA A 302 33.12 -0.85 1.71
C ALA A 302 34.59 -1.24 1.54
N ARG A 303 34.93 -1.93 0.43
CA ARG A 303 36.28 -2.39 0.12
C ARG A 303 37.29 -1.25 -0.01
N ASN A 304 36.85 -0.10 -0.52
CA ASN A 304 37.69 1.09 -0.68
C ASN A 304 37.61 2.05 0.53
N GLY A 305 36.86 1.71 1.57
CA GLY A 305 36.72 2.55 2.76
C GLY A 305 35.99 3.87 2.53
N TYR A 306 35.07 3.94 1.55
CA TYR A 306 34.43 5.20 1.14
C TYR A 306 33.27 5.62 2.06
N VAL A 307 32.67 4.70 2.80
CA VAL A 307 31.43 4.95 3.55
C VAL A 307 31.59 6.07 4.58
N HIS A 308 32.56 5.92 5.50
CA HIS A 308 32.79 6.91 6.55
C HIS A 308 33.27 8.28 6.04
N PRO A 309 34.22 8.37 5.08
CA PRO A 309 34.62 9.67 4.54
C PRO A 309 33.48 10.39 3.83
N ILE A 310 32.60 9.67 3.10
CA ILE A 310 31.45 10.28 2.43
C ILE A 310 30.43 10.76 3.47
N SER A 311 30.01 9.90 4.40
CA SER A 311 29.03 10.27 5.44
C SER A 311 29.54 11.39 6.32
N GLY A 312 30.83 11.36 6.70
CA GLY A 312 31.48 12.41 7.45
C GLY A 312 31.56 13.73 6.70
N ALA A 313 31.85 13.71 5.39
CA ALA A 313 31.83 14.92 4.56
C ALA A 313 30.39 15.51 4.48
N MET A 314 29.35 14.68 4.36
CA MET A 314 27.97 15.16 4.37
C MET A 314 27.63 15.81 5.72
N GLN A 315 27.92 15.14 6.83
CA GLN A 315 27.66 15.66 8.17
C GLN A 315 28.42 16.95 8.46
N HIS A 316 29.68 17.08 7.98
CA HIS A 316 30.49 18.31 8.14
C HIS A 316 29.80 19.54 7.50
N TYR A 317 29.00 19.34 6.48
CA TYR A 317 28.19 20.37 5.80
C TYR A 317 26.74 20.40 6.24
N ASP A 318 26.40 19.85 7.41
CA ASP A 318 25.02 19.75 7.92
C ASP A 318 24.05 19.10 6.91
N LEU A 319 24.50 18.07 6.21
CA LEU A 319 23.71 17.29 5.24
C LEU A 319 23.39 15.91 5.80
N PRO A 320 22.21 15.35 5.51
CA PRO A 320 21.89 13.97 5.82
C PRO A 320 22.93 13.00 5.24
N PRO A 321 23.47 12.04 6.03
CA PRO A 321 24.44 11.08 5.53
C PRO A 321 23.89 10.21 4.38
N GLN A 322 22.56 10.12 4.21
CA GLN A 322 21.88 9.42 3.13
C GLN A 322 22.18 10.00 1.74
N PHE A 323 22.75 11.21 1.62
CA PHE A 323 23.32 11.69 0.36
C PHE A 323 24.48 10.83 -0.15
N PHE A 324 25.01 9.92 0.67
CA PHE A 324 25.87 8.81 0.25
C PHE A 324 25.36 8.10 -1.01
N TYR A 325 24.05 7.88 -1.09
CA TYR A 325 23.42 7.18 -2.22
C TYR A 325 23.42 7.98 -3.54
N VAL A 326 23.80 9.25 -3.53
CA VAL A 326 24.09 10.02 -4.75
C VAL A 326 25.29 9.41 -5.47
N GLY A 327 26.39 9.09 -4.76
CA GLY A 327 27.55 8.43 -5.34
C GLY A 327 27.26 7.04 -5.89
N LEU A 328 26.31 6.30 -5.27
CA LEU A 328 25.77 5.05 -5.83
C LEU A 328 25.10 5.31 -7.17
N GLN A 329 24.22 6.29 -7.25
CA GLN A 329 23.43 6.54 -8.46
C GLN A 329 24.27 7.10 -9.59
N GLU A 330 25.24 7.96 -9.31
CA GLU A 330 26.11 8.60 -10.30
C GLU A 330 27.08 7.62 -10.97
N SER A 331 27.76 6.79 -10.17
CA SER A 331 28.88 5.99 -10.69
C SER A 331 29.00 4.57 -10.11
N ASN A 332 28.09 4.15 -9.25
CA ASN A 332 28.26 2.96 -8.40
C ASN A 332 29.55 3.04 -7.55
N PHE A 333 29.89 4.23 -7.03
CA PHE A 333 31.11 4.54 -6.29
C PHE A 333 32.42 4.27 -7.07
N ASP A 334 32.41 4.54 -8.38
CA ASP A 334 33.61 4.42 -9.23
C ASP A 334 34.26 5.79 -9.44
N ASN A 335 35.46 6.01 -8.84
CA ASN A 335 36.22 7.25 -9.01
C ASN A 335 36.70 7.47 -10.44
N HIS A 336 36.81 6.41 -11.23
CA HIS A 336 37.30 6.46 -12.60
C HIS A 336 36.16 6.50 -13.64
N ALA A 337 34.92 6.63 -13.17
CA ALA A 337 33.76 6.71 -14.07
C ALA A 337 33.88 7.91 -15.02
N ILE A 338 33.56 7.69 -16.28
CA ILE A 338 33.59 8.70 -17.33
C ILE A 338 32.24 8.64 -18.09
N GLY A 339 31.48 9.70 -17.95
CA GLY A 339 30.17 9.85 -18.57
C GLY A 339 30.23 10.03 -20.10
N PRO A 340 29.06 10.13 -20.75
CA PRO A 340 28.96 10.48 -22.16
C PRO A 340 29.37 11.94 -22.40
N ALA A 341 29.76 12.25 -23.63
CA ALA A 341 29.96 13.63 -24.05
C ALA A 341 28.62 14.35 -24.18
N THR A 342 28.49 15.49 -23.51
CA THR A 342 27.31 16.34 -23.55
C THR A 342 27.68 17.77 -23.93
N ARG A 343 26.69 18.62 -24.20
CA ARG A 343 26.92 20.07 -24.44
C ARG A 343 27.52 20.81 -23.21
N PHE A 344 27.47 20.17 -22.05
CA PHE A 344 28.04 20.72 -20.81
C PHE A 344 29.42 20.16 -20.48
N GLY A 345 30.01 19.40 -21.40
CA GLY A 345 31.25 18.66 -21.22
C GLY A 345 31.02 17.21 -20.80
N ILE A 346 32.09 16.54 -20.42
CA ILE A 346 32.09 15.14 -19.99
C ILE A 346 32.12 15.11 -18.47
N ALA A 347 31.10 14.48 -17.88
CA ALA A 347 31.06 14.23 -16.44
C ALA A 347 32.10 13.15 -16.06
N LYS A 348 32.84 13.34 -14.97
CA LYS A 348 33.87 12.43 -14.53
C LYS A 348 33.87 12.20 -13.02
N GLY A 349 34.44 11.08 -12.62
CA GLY A 349 34.64 10.67 -11.24
C GLY A 349 33.41 10.13 -10.56
N MET A 350 33.54 9.84 -9.26
CA MET A 350 32.47 9.24 -8.45
C MET A 350 31.20 10.06 -8.47
N TRP A 351 31.30 11.37 -8.46
CA TRP A 351 30.21 12.34 -8.34
C TRP A 351 29.73 12.91 -9.67
N GLN A 352 30.29 12.45 -10.78
CA GLN A 352 29.97 12.84 -12.14
C GLN A 352 29.91 14.37 -12.36
N PHE A 353 30.92 15.08 -11.82
CA PHE A 353 31.06 16.51 -12.05
C PHE A 353 31.33 16.83 -13.52
N ILE A 354 30.56 17.76 -14.08
CA ILE A 354 30.92 18.42 -15.33
C ILE A 354 32.05 19.43 -15.08
N PRO A 355 32.88 19.80 -16.08
CA PRO A 355 34.04 20.65 -15.87
C PRO A 355 33.71 21.96 -15.13
N THR A 356 32.72 22.72 -15.60
CA THR A 356 32.34 24.00 -15.02
C THR A 356 31.94 23.93 -13.55
N THR A 357 31.12 22.93 -13.19
CA THR A 357 30.70 22.72 -11.80
C THR A 357 31.89 22.27 -10.93
N ALA A 358 32.77 21.44 -11.47
CA ALA A 358 33.97 21.00 -10.77
C ALA A 358 34.88 22.22 -10.36
N GLU A 359 35.14 23.10 -11.32
CA GLU A 359 35.92 24.32 -11.08
C GLU A 359 35.26 25.28 -10.09
N GLU A 360 33.92 25.47 -10.20
CA GLU A 360 33.13 26.30 -9.29
C GLU A 360 33.23 25.80 -7.84
N PHE A 361 33.30 24.48 -7.66
CA PHE A 361 33.46 23.87 -6.33
C PHE A 361 34.88 23.49 -5.98
N GLY A 362 35.88 24.12 -6.64
CA GLY A 362 37.28 24.13 -6.26
C GLY A 362 38.07 22.89 -6.64
N LEU A 363 37.61 22.13 -7.66
CA LEU A 363 38.38 21.05 -8.27
C LEU A 363 39.17 21.55 -9.48
N LYS A 364 40.41 21.09 -9.61
CA LYS A 364 41.19 21.31 -10.82
C LYS A 364 40.76 20.32 -11.88
N VAL A 365 40.39 20.83 -13.02
CA VAL A 365 40.02 20.02 -14.20
C VAL A 365 41.29 19.79 -15.02
N GLY A 366 41.53 18.54 -15.39
CA GLY A 366 42.76 18.18 -16.12
C GLY A 366 42.66 18.49 -17.62
N PRO A 367 43.78 18.42 -18.34
CA PRO A 367 43.86 18.76 -19.78
C PRO A 367 43.01 17.86 -20.67
N LEU A 368 42.61 16.68 -20.21
CA LEU A 368 41.73 15.76 -20.97
C LEU A 368 40.26 15.92 -20.59
N ALA A 369 39.82 17.10 -20.07
CA ALA A 369 38.45 17.37 -19.64
C ALA A 369 37.38 17.00 -20.69
N ASP A 370 37.65 17.29 -21.94
CA ASP A 370 36.74 17.07 -23.09
C ASP A 370 37.00 15.75 -23.83
N VAL A 371 37.83 14.88 -23.25
CA VAL A 371 38.16 13.57 -23.81
C VAL A 371 37.69 12.47 -22.86
N ARG A 372 37.04 11.44 -23.41
CA ARG A 372 36.60 10.26 -22.65
C ARG A 372 37.75 9.33 -22.29
N LYS A 373 38.73 9.88 -21.58
CA LYS A 373 39.89 9.15 -21.05
C LYS A 373 40.12 9.54 -19.57
N LEU A 374 40.71 8.62 -18.84
CA LEU A 374 41.21 8.90 -17.51
C LEU A 374 42.35 9.96 -17.59
N ASP A 375 42.39 10.83 -16.60
CA ASP A 375 43.38 11.88 -16.50
C ASP A 375 43.78 12.03 -15.04
N ASP A 376 44.98 11.65 -14.70
CA ASP A 376 45.52 11.68 -13.34
C ASP A 376 45.64 13.09 -12.78
N LEU A 377 45.60 14.12 -13.62
CA LEU A 377 45.62 15.52 -13.24
C LEU A 377 44.21 16.08 -12.99
N ASP A 378 43.19 15.32 -13.28
CA ASP A 378 41.79 15.73 -13.12
C ASP A 378 41.31 15.34 -11.72
N GLU A 379 41.15 16.33 -10.84
CA GLU A 379 40.75 16.12 -9.43
C GLU A 379 39.33 15.60 -9.27
N ARG A 380 38.52 15.51 -10.32
CA ARG A 380 37.22 14.81 -10.33
C ARG A 380 37.37 13.31 -10.07
N HIS A 381 38.55 12.74 -10.38
CA HIS A 381 38.92 11.37 -10.09
C HIS A 381 39.56 11.18 -8.70
N ASP A 382 39.94 12.27 -8.02
CA ASP A 382 40.43 12.23 -6.65
C ASP A 382 39.23 12.06 -5.66
N PHE A 383 39.23 10.96 -4.94
CA PHE A 383 38.12 10.60 -4.05
C PHE A 383 37.89 11.65 -2.98
N GLU A 384 38.93 12.07 -2.27
CA GLU A 384 38.76 12.97 -1.14
C GLU A 384 38.36 14.39 -1.56
N LYS A 385 39.00 14.89 -2.62
CA LYS A 385 38.75 16.25 -3.12
C LYS A 385 37.35 16.32 -3.73
N SER A 386 36.99 15.34 -4.59
CA SER A 386 35.70 15.32 -5.24
C SER A 386 34.56 15.08 -4.24
N THR A 387 34.77 14.28 -3.18
CA THR A 387 33.77 14.08 -2.13
C THR A 387 33.50 15.35 -1.33
N ARG A 388 34.58 16.09 -0.95
CA ARG A 388 34.42 17.41 -0.31
C ARG A 388 33.73 18.42 -1.24
N ALA A 389 34.06 18.42 -2.51
CA ALA A 389 33.40 19.27 -3.50
C ALA A 389 31.93 18.93 -3.67
N ALA A 390 31.57 17.63 -3.70
CA ALA A 390 30.18 17.17 -3.78
C ALA A 390 29.36 17.59 -2.55
N ALA A 391 29.92 17.45 -1.35
CA ALA A 391 29.26 17.91 -0.13
C ALA A 391 29.04 19.45 -0.13
N ARG A 392 30.02 20.23 -0.59
CA ARG A 392 29.89 21.70 -0.77
C ARG A 392 28.80 22.03 -1.81
N TYR A 393 28.76 21.31 -2.94
CA TYR A 393 27.76 21.53 -3.98
C TYR A 393 26.35 21.19 -3.49
N LEU A 394 26.18 20.06 -2.82
CA LEU A 394 24.90 19.68 -2.21
C LEU A 394 24.45 20.72 -1.16
N ARG A 395 25.37 21.20 -0.31
CA ARG A 395 25.07 22.27 0.65
C ARG A 395 24.69 23.57 -0.06
N HIS A 396 25.42 23.95 -1.10
CA HIS A 396 25.07 25.11 -1.91
C HIS A 396 23.66 25.01 -2.49
N ILE A 397 23.25 23.84 -2.99
CA ILE A 397 21.88 23.61 -3.48
C ILE A 397 20.89 23.75 -2.33
N TYR A 398 21.20 23.22 -1.15
CA TYR A 398 20.36 23.36 0.04
C TYR A 398 20.18 24.84 0.46
N ASP A 399 21.15 25.68 0.20
CA ASP A 399 21.07 27.11 0.51
C ASP A 399 20.26 27.91 -0.53
N THR A 400 19.63 27.23 -1.50
CA THR A 400 18.76 27.82 -2.51
C THR A 400 17.26 27.65 -2.18
N ASP A 401 16.36 27.90 -3.14
CA ASP A 401 14.92 27.68 -2.98
C ASP A 401 14.54 26.22 -2.67
N ALA A 402 15.44 25.25 -2.92
CA ALA A 402 15.25 23.84 -2.62
C ALA A 402 15.42 23.47 -1.13
N LYS A 403 15.78 24.44 -0.27
CA LYS A 403 16.16 24.26 1.15
C LYS A 403 15.15 23.50 2.02
N ALA A 404 13.88 23.47 1.63
CA ALA A 404 12.85 22.78 2.39
C ALA A 404 12.83 21.26 2.17
N SER A 405 13.50 20.75 1.12
CA SER A 405 13.37 19.36 0.68
C SER A 405 14.68 18.78 0.14
N GLY A 406 15.23 17.79 0.83
CA GLY A 406 16.38 17.03 0.35
C GLY A 406 16.14 16.32 -0.98
N LEU A 407 14.88 15.93 -1.27
CA LEU A 407 14.52 15.33 -2.56
C LEU A 407 14.57 16.36 -3.69
N LEU A 408 14.20 17.61 -3.43
CA LEU A 408 14.38 18.70 -4.41
C LEU A 408 15.86 19.05 -4.58
N VAL A 409 16.69 18.89 -3.56
CA VAL A 409 18.16 19.02 -3.66
C VAL A 409 18.72 17.93 -4.57
N ILE A 410 18.30 16.68 -4.39
CA ILE A 410 18.67 15.55 -5.28
C ILE A 410 18.25 15.83 -6.72
N ALA A 411 17.01 16.29 -6.92
CA ALA A 411 16.53 16.68 -8.24
C ALA A 411 17.34 17.80 -8.88
N SER A 412 17.73 18.79 -8.07
CA SER A 412 18.56 19.93 -8.50
C SER A 412 19.97 19.51 -8.89
N TYR A 413 20.52 18.53 -8.21
CA TYR A 413 21.84 17.97 -8.55
C TYR A 413 21.87 17.38 -9.97
N ASN A 414 20.85 16.61 -10.32
CA ASN A 414 20.73 15.96 -11.64
C ASN A 414 20.28 16.92 -12.75
N TRP A 415 19.18 17.65 -12.53
CA TRP A 415 18.55 18.48 -13.57
C TRP A 415 19.13 19.88 -13.66
N GLY A 416 19.85 20.28 -12.63
CA GLY A 416 20.45 21.61 -12.46
C GLY A 416 19.58 22.54 -11.62
N GLN A 417 20.19 23.10 -10.58
CA GLN A 417 19.54 23.96 -9.58
C GLN A 417 18.75 25.12 -10.17
N GLY A 418 19.25 25.77 -11.24
CA GLY A 418 18.56 26.91 -11.86
C GLY A 418 17.21 26.58 -12.46
N ARG A 419 17.01 25.33 -12.94
CA ARG A 419 15.73 24.90 -13.50
C ARG A 419 14.75 24.57 -12.38
N VAL A 420 15.17 23.83 -11.38
CA VAL A 420 14.34 23.43 -10.23
C VAL A 420 13.93 24.70 -9.45
N ASN A 421 14.85 25.58 -9.11
CA ASN A 421 14.58 26.82 -8.40
C ASN A 421 13.60 27.75 -9.15
N ARG A 422 13.69 27.80 -10.48
CA ARG A 422 12.73 28.59 -11.29
C ARG A 422 11.30 28.08 -11.13
N LEU A 423 11.10 26.78 -10.95
CA LEU A 423 9.78 26.21 -10.70
C LEU A 423 9.34 26.44 -9.25
N ILE A 424 10.26 26.23 -8.29
CA ILE A 424 9.97 26.43 -6.86
C ILE A 424 9.55 27.88 -6.58
N ARG A 425 10.19 28.88 -7.23
CA ARG A 425 9.82 30.31 -7.09
C ARG A 425 8.40 30.64 -7.56
N GLN A 426 7.78 29.76 -8.34
CA GLN A 426 6.37 29.90 -8.75
C GLN A 426 5.39 29.35 -7.69
N MET A 427 5.91 28.67 -6.66
CA MET A 427 5.14 28.10 -5.55
C MET A 427 5.09 29.10 -4.39
N PRO A 428 4.02 29.06 -3.54
CA PRO A 428 3.95 29.88 -2.33
C PRO A 428 5.19 29.69 -1.43
N GLU A 429 5.59 30.77 -0.74
CA GLU A 429 6.85 30.80 -0.01
C GLU A 429 6.78 30.18 1.39
N HIS A 430 6.20 29.01 1.51
CA HIS A 430 6.12 28.27 2.77
C HIS A 430 6.63 26.85 2.58
N PRO A 431 7.36 26.25 3.55
CA PRO A 431 7.87 24.88 3.42
C PRO A 431 6.82 23.82 3.14
N SER A 432 5.57 24.03 3.63
CA SER A 432 4.43 23.15 3.32
C SER A 432 4.05 23.13 1.85
N GLU A 433 4.38 24.18 1.12
CA GLU A 433 4.11 24.31 -0.32
C GLU A 433 5.35 23.96 -1.15
N ARG A 434 6.57 24.30 -0.67
CA ARG A 434 7.86 24.08 -1.35
C ARG A 434 8.50 22.75 -0.96
N ASN A 435 7.72 21.66 -0.89
CA ASN A 435 8.19 20.30 -0.65
C ASN A 435 8.08 19.45 -1.93
N PHE A 436 8.69 18.26 -1.90
CA PHE A 436 8.72 17.38 -3.07
C PHE A 436 7.32 16.92 -3.50
N TRP A 437 6.41 16.70 -2.55
CA TRP A 437 5.04 16.25 -2.85
C TRP A 437 4.29 17.29 -3.68
N LYS A 438 4.28 18.52 -3.22
CA LYS A 438 3.63 19.65 -3.90
C LYS A 438 4.30 19.98 -5.22
N PHE A 439 5.63 19.90 -5.28
CA PHE A 439 6.38 20.11 -6.51
C PHE A 439 5.98 19.07 -7.57
N MET A 440 5.88 17.79 -7.20
CA MET A 440 5.47 16.73 -8.13
C MET A 440 3.99 16.84 -8.53
N GLU A 441 3.10 17.25 -7.62
CA GLU A 441 1.69 17.51 -7.92
C GLU A 441 1.56 18.58 -9.01
N GLN A 442 2.34 19.64 -8.92
CA GLN A 442 2.21 20.82 -9.80
C GLN A 442 3.03 20.72 -11.10
N TYR A 443 4.18 20.06 -11.08
CA TYR A 443 5.16 20.10 -12.18
C TYR A 443 5.57 18.75 -12.74
N ARG A 444 4.84 17.66 -12.46
CA ARG A 444 5.20 16.31 -12.95
C ARG A 444 5.41 16.27 -14.46
N ASP A 445 4.55 16.94 -15.22
CA ASP A 445 4.61 16.96 -16.69
C ASP A 445 5.81 17.75 -17.25
N ARG A 446 6.37 18.67 -16.46
CA ARG A 446 7.55 19.48 -16.80
C ARG A 446 8.85 18.89 -16.26
N PHE A 447 8.74 17.90 -15.38
CA PHE A 447 9.86 17.26 -14.70
C PHE A 447 10.35 16.07 -15.52
N PRO A 448 11.64 16.05 -15.97
CA PRO A 448 12.16 14.98 -16.82
C PRO A 448 12.03 13.60 -16.18
N GLN A 449 11.69 12.60 -16.98
CA GLN A 449 11.60 11.23 -16.48
C GLN A 449 12.95 10.73 -15.94
N GLU A 450 14.06 11.11 -16.55
CA GLU A 450 15.41 10.80 -16.08
C GLU A 450 15.64 11.31 -14.65
N THR A 451 15.27 12.57 -14.36
CA THR A 451 15.41 13.15 -13.03
C THR A 451 14.44 12.53 -12.02
N TYR A 452 13.23 12.20 -12.47
CA TYR A 452 12.27 11.44 -11.66
C TYR A 452 12.87 10.09 -11.24
N ASP A 453 13.35 9.32 -12.19
CA ASP A 453 14.01 8.04 -11.94
C ASP A 453 15.21 8.21 -10.99
N TYR A 454 16.00 9.24 -11.20
CA TYR A 454 17.17 9.56 -10.38
C TYR A 454 16.82 9.76 -8.90
N VAL A 455 15.81 10.58 -8.61
CA VAL A 455 15.34 10.83 -7.24
C VAL A 455 14.84 9.53 -6.60
N PHE A 456 14.00 8.77 -7.31
CA PHE A 456 13.44 7.53 -6.77
C PHE A 456 14.48 6.43 -6.59
N TYR A 457 15.49 6.33 -7.44
CA TYR A 457 16.60 5.38 -7.24
C TYR A 457 17.40 5.71 -5.99
N ILE A 458 17.73 6.98 -5.77
CA ILE A 458 18.47 7.41 -4.56
C ILE A 458 17.62 7.21 -3.31
N PHE A 459 16.39 7.67 -3.32
CA PHE A 459 15.49 7.54 -2.20
C PHE A 459 15.24 6.07 -1.82
N SER A 460 14.92 5.22 -2.79
CA SER A 460 14.69 3.79 -2.54
C SER A 460 15.96 3.06 -2.10
N ALA A 461 17.14 3.47 -2.56
CA ALA A 461 18.41 2.95 -2.08
C ALA A 461 18.64 3.32 -0.60
N ALA A 462 18.30 4.56 -0.20
CA ALA A 462 18.35 4.98 1.19
C ALA A 462 17.37 4.18 2.07
N VAL A 463 16.16 3.93 1.57
CA VAL A 463 15.16 3.09 2.27
C VAL A 463 15.65 1.66 2.46
N ILE A 464 16.21 1.05 1.42
CA ILE A 464 16.81 -0.29 1.52
C ILE A 464 17.95 -0.28 2.54
N GLY A 465 18.83 0.73 2.47
CA GLY A 465 19.98 0.86 3.36
C GLY A 465 19.63 1.05 4.83
N GLU A 466 18.46 1.62 5.13
CA GLU A 466 17.98 1.76 6.52
C GLU A 466 17.78 0.41 7.21
N ASN A 467 17.18 -0.56 6.50
CA ASN A 467 17.04 -1.94 6.96
C ASN A 467 17.04 -2.91 5.78
N PRO A 468 18.23 -3.32 5.28
CA PRO A 468 18.33 -4.12 4.07
C PRO A 468 17.59 -5.46 4.13
N ALA A 469 17.58 -6.11 5.29
CA ALA A 469 16.93 -7.41 5.50
C ALA A 469 15.40 -7.36 5.25
N LEU A 470 14.73 -6.24 5.57
CA LEU A 470 13.30 -6.04 5.29
C LEU A 470 12.98 -6.11 3.79
N PHE A 471 13.95 -5.79 2.97
CA PHE A 471 13.82 -5.73 1.52
C PHE A 471 14.54 -6.89 0.80
N GLY A 472 14.94 -7.93 1.57
CA GLY A 472 15.55 -9.13 1.01
C GLY A 472 17.00 -8.97 0.55
N PHE A 473 17.71 -7.98 1.08
CA PHE A 473 19.13 -7.80 0.84
C PHE A 473 19.95 -8.39 2.00
N ASP A 474 21.08 -8.98 1.65
CA ASP A 474 22.00 -9.65 2.54
C ASP A 474 23.28 -8.80 2.71
N PHE A 475 23.10 -7.64 3.32
CA PHE A 475 24.16 -6.75 3.79
C PHE A 475 23.61 -5.89 4.96
N ASP A 476 24.50 -5.39 5.80
CA ASP A 476 24.14 -4.51 6.91
C ASP A 476 23.92 -3.08 6.46
N ASN A 477 23.25 -2.26 7.30
CA ASN A 477 23.10 -0.84 7.03
C ASN A 477 24.49 -0.19 6.87
N PRO A 478 24.87 0.29 5.67
CA PRO A 478 26.20 0.81 5.43
C PRO A 478 26.52 2.09 6.23
N LEU A 479 25.50 2.84 6.65
CA LEU A 479 25.68 4.10 7.37
C LEU A 479 25.77 3.95 8.90
N LEU A 480 25.57 2.73 9.43
CA LEU A 480 25.71 2.41 10.85
C LEU A 480 27.05 1.72 11.18
N LEU A 481 27.85 1.39 10.18
CA LEU A 481 29.15 0.70 10.33
C LEU A 481 30.28 1.64 10.75
#